data_017573fa3e7accc28c6d86b830d1cbf7
#
_entry.id   017573fa3e7accc28c6d86b830d1cbf7
#
_cell.length_a   1.000
_cell.length_b   1.000
_cell.length_c   1.000
_cell.angle_alpha   90.00
_cell.angle_beta   90.00
_cell.angle_gamma   90.00
#
_symmetry.space_group_name_H-M   'P 1'
#
loop_
_entity.id
_entity.type
_entity.pdbx_description
1 polymer ?
#
loop_
_entity_poly.entity_id
_entity_poly.type
_entity_poly.pdbx_seq_one_letter_code
_entity_poly.pdbx_strand_id
1 'polypeptide(L)'
;QAPTAGSVDLAGILLKTAAYGLMRFALPLFPNASAEFAPIAMWLGVFAIAYGAFLSFAQTDIKRLVAYSSVSHMGFVLIAIYSGSHIALQGAVVQMMAHGLSAAALFILCGQLYERLHTRDMREMGGIWARLPWLPAVSLFFAAAALGLPGTGNFVGEFLILIGSFPAAPWVVVLAACGLVLGSVYSLAMIHRAYFGPAKSEAPLQAMKARELYMVLGLAVLLILLGVYPQPVLDTSAASMHGVQQWFSGALTQLASVR
;
A
#
# COMPACT_ATOMS: atom_id res chain seq x y z
N GLN A 1 -15.95 8.92 12.75
CA GLN A 1 -14.64 8.67 12.13
C GLN A 1 -13.71 8.02 13.15
N ALA A 2 -12.96 6.98 12.75
CA ALA A 2 -12.07 6.25 13.65
C ALA A 2 -10.96 7.17 14.22
N PRO A 3 -10.55 6.98 15.49
CA PRO A 3 -9.39 7.67 16.05
C PRO A 3 -8.11 7.26 15.30
N THR A 4 -7.00 7.99 15.50
CA THR A 4 -5.74 7.72 14.79
C THR A 4 -5.26 6.29 15.01
N ALA A 5 -5.26 5.80 16.26
CA ALA A 5 -4.87 4.42 16.58
C ALA A 5 -5.72 3.37 15.84
N GLY A 6 -7.05 3.55 15.81
CA GLY A 6 -7.95 2.66 15.07
C GLY A 6 -7.69 2.66 13.56
N SER A 7 -7.30 3.80 12.97
CA SER A 7 -6.96 3.85 11.55
C SER A 7 -5.63 3.18 11.24
N VAL A 8 -4.66 3.29 12.15
CA VAL A 8 -3.37 2.59 12.06
C VAL A 8 -3.59 1.08 12.10
N ASP A 9 -4.41 0.59 13.02
CA ASP A 9 -4.72 -0.84 13.15
C ASP A 9 -5.50 -1.35 11.92
N LEU A 10 -6.56 -0.65 11.52
CA LEU A 10 -7.38 -1.01 10.36
C LEU A 10 -6.56 -1.12 9.06
N ALA A 11 -5.77 -0.11 8.74
CA ALA A 11 -5.03 -0.07 7.48
C ALA A 11 -3.68 -0.81 7.58
N GLY A 12 -3.02 -0.75 8.73
CA GLY A 12 -1.72 -1.40 8.95
C GLY A 12 -1.82 -2.93 9.04
N ILE A 13 -2.84 -3.45 9.71
CA ILE A 13 -2.95 -4.89 10.04
C ILE A 13 -4.21 -5.51 9.45
N LEU A 14 -5.40 -5.04 9.85
CA LEU A 14 -6.66 -5.72 9.56
C LEU A 14 -6.96 -5.84 8.05
N LEU A 15 -6.60 -4.85 7.26
CA LEU A 15 -6.77 -4.91 5.81
C LEU A 15 -6.00 -6.10 5.17
N LYS A 16 -4.87 -6.50 5.76
CA LYS A 16 -4.06 -7.63 5.28
C LYS A 16 -4.58 -8.99 5.70
N THR A 17 -5.42 -9.06 6.72
CA THR A 17 -6.02 -10.34 7.13
C THR A 17 -6.93 -10.92 6.04
N ALA A 18 -7.56 -10.07 5.21
CA ALA A 18 -8.33 -10.53 4.06
C ALA A 18 -7.44 -11.20 3.00
N ALA A 19 -6.30 -10.57 2.64
CA ALA A 19 -5.34 -11.14 1.71
C ALA A 19 -4.72 -12.44 2.26
N TYR A 20 -4.37 -12.46 3.55
CA TYR A 20 -3.93 -13.67 4.23
C TYR A 20 -5.00 -14.77 4.18
N GLY A 21 -6.25 -14.42 4.45
CA GLY A 21 -7.39 -15.36 4.38
C GLY A 21 -7.57 -15.98 2.99
N LEU A 22 -7.41 -15.19 1.92
CA LEU A 22 -7.43 -15.72 0.56
C LEU A 22 -6.29 -16.72 0.33
N MET A 23 -5.07 -16.38 0.67
CA MET A 23 -3.91 -17.28 0.48
C MET A 23 -3.95 -18.51 1.38
N ARG A 24 -4.39 -18.37 2.63
CA ARG A 24 -4.33 -19.45 3.63
C ARG A 24 -5.51 -20.39 3.62
N PHE A 25 -6.71 -19.88 3.28
CA PHE A 25 -7.94 -20.64 3.35
C PHE A 25 -8.63 -20.77 1.99
N ALA A 26 -8.90 -19.69 1.27
CA ALA A 26 -9.68 -19.76 0.05
C ALA A 26 -8.99 -20.56 -1.06
N LEU A 27 -7.74 -20.26 -1.36
CA LEU A 27 -6.99 -20.99 -2.40
C LEU A 27 -6.77 -22.48 -2.06
N PRO A 28 -6.36 -22.86 -0.83
CA PRO A 28 -6.17 -24.28 -0.50
C PRO A 28 -7.46 -25.08 -0.39
N LEU A 29 -8.54 -24.49 0.14
CA LEU A 29 -9.79 -25.20 0.35
C LEU A 29 -10.63 -25.32 -0.93
N PHE A 30 -10.54 -24.31 -1.80
CA PHE A 30 -11.35 -24.22 -3.02
C PHE A 30 -10.49 -23.92 -4.25
N PRO A 31 -9.49 -24.75 -4.57
CA PRO A 31 -8.53 -24.44 -5.62
C PRO A 31 -9.18 -24.31 -7.01
N ASN A 32 -10.12 -25.19 -7.36
CA ASN A 32 -10.80 -25.17 -8.66
C ASN A 32 -11.68 -23.92 -8.81
N ALA A 33 -12.50 -23.61 -7.81
CA ALA A 33 -13.32 -22.42 -7.83
C ALA A 33 -12.47 -21.13 -7.85
N SER A 34 -11.35 -21.12 -7.13
CA SER A 34 -10.41 -20.00 -7.13
C SER A 34 -9.74 -19.82 -8.49
N ALA A 35 -9.38 -20.90 -9.18
CA ALA A 35 -8.80 -20.86 -10.51
C ALA A 35 -9.83 -20.36 -11.56
N GLU A 36 -11.09 -20.79 -11.46
CA GLU A 36 -12.16 -20.30 -12.33
C GLU A 36 -12.43 -18.81 -12.11
N PHE A 37 -12.38 -18.35 -10.86
CA PHE A 37 -12.61 -16.96 -10.48
C PHE A 37 -11.40 -16.05 -10.74
N ALA A 38 -10.20 -16.60 -10.97
CA ALA A 38 -8.96 -15.84 -11.07
C ALA A 38 -8.98 -14.68 -12.08
N PRO A 39 -9.50 -14.84 -13.32
CA PRO A 39 -9.57 -13.72 -14.25
C PRO A 39 -10.43 -12.57 -13.72
N ILE A 40 -11.55 -12.87 -13.11
CA ILE A 40 -12.45 -11.87 -12.52
C ILE A 40 -11.74 -11.16 -11.36
N ALA A 41 -11.10 -11.92 -10.47
CA ALA A 41 -10.36 -11.36 -9.33
C ALA A 41 -9.22 -10.42 -9.77
N MET A 42 -8.47 -10.78 -10.81
CA MET A 42 -7.41 -9.94 -11.34
C MET A 42 -7.96 -8.63 -11.94
N TRP A 43 -9.06 -8.67 -12.67
CA TRP A 43 -9.73 -7.46 -13.19
C TRP A 43 -10.31 -6.59 -12.06
N LEU A 44 -10.86 -7.20 -11.00
CA LEU A 44 -11.26 -6.47 -9.79
C LEU A 44 -10.06 -5.80 -9.12
N GLY A 45 -8.88 -6.42 -9.16
CA GLY A 45 -7.62 -5.80 -8.71
C GLY A 45 -7.28 -4.54 -9.52
N VAL A 46 -7.33 -4.60 -10.86
CA VAL A 46 -7.13 -3.41 -11.72
C VAL A 46 -8.17 -2.32 -11.42
N PHE A 47 -9.44 -2.71 -11.30
CA PHE A 47 -10.49 -1.77 -10.93
C PHE A 47 -10.22 -1.12 -9.57
N ALA A 48 -9.81 -1.90 -8.56
CA ALA A 48 -9.48 -1.36 -7.23
C ALA A 48 -8.30 -0.38 -7.28
N ILE A 49 -7.26 -0.66 -8.10
CA ILE A 49 -6.13 0.25 -8.31
C ILE A 49 -6.62 1.59 -8.86
N ALA A 50 -7.36 1.58 -9.96
CA ALA A 50 -7.85 2.79 -10.60
C ALA A 50 -8.85 3.54 -9.70
N TYR A 51 -9.85 2.85 -9.17
CA TYR A 51 -10.89 3.42 -8.32
C TYR A 51 -10.31 4.04 -7.04
N GLY A 52 -9.42 3.31 -6.34
CA GLY A 52 -8.75 3.81 -5.15
C GLY A 52 -7.90 5.06 -5.44
N ALA A 53 -7.17 5.06 -6.56
CA ALA A 53 -6.34 6.19 -6.96
C ALA A 53 -7.18 7.44 -7.32
N PHE A 54 -8.23 7.30 -8.12
CA PHE A 54 -9.11 8.42 -8.48
C PHE A 54 -9.83 9.00 -7.26
N LEU A 55 -10.33 8.13 -6.37
CA LEU A 55 -10.95 8.59 -5.12
C LEU A 55 -9.94 9.26 -4.19
N SER A 56 -8.70 8.77 -4.11
CA SER A 56 -7.63 9.44 -3.34
C SER A 56 -7.38 10.84 -3.87
N PHE A 57 -7.22 11.01 -5.17
CA PHE A 57 -6.98 12.31 -5.77
C PHE A 57 -8.13 13.30 -5.54
N ALA A 58 -9.37 12.84 -5.53
CA ALA A 58 -10.56 13.65 -5.32
C ALA A 58 -10.78 14.07 -3.85
N GLN A 59 -10.05 13.49 -2.88
CA GLN A 59 -10.25 13.84 -1.47
C GLN A 59 -9.67 15.20 -1.11
N THR A 60 -10.38 15.89 -0.22
CA THR A 60 -9.90 17.07 0.49
C THR A 60 -9.43 16.76 1.90
N ASP A 61 -9.95 15.67 2.52
CA ASP A 61 -9.53 15.17 3.82
C ASP A 61 -8.29 14.29 3.65
N ILE A 62 -7.15 14.70 4.23
CA ILE A 62 -5.87 13.99 4.12
C ILE A 62 -5.96 12.55 4.63
N LYS A 63 -6.72 12.29 5.70
CA LYS A 63 -6.89 10.96 6.28
C LYS A 63 -7.70 10.04 5.37
N ARG A 64 -8.72 10.57 4.69
CA ARG A 64 -9.51 9.83 3.69
C ARG A 64 -8.71 9.54 2.43
N LEU A 65 -7.84 10.47 2.02
CA LEU A 65 -6.91 10.25 0.91
C LEU A 65 -6.03 9.03 1.17
N VAL A 66 -5.38 8.98 2.34
CA VAL A 66 -4.54 7.84 2.76
C VAL A 66 -5.35 6.54 2.85
N ALA A 67 -6.61 6.60 3.28
CA ALA A 67 -7.47 5.41 3.32
C ALA A 67 -7.78 4.86 1.93
N TYR A 68 -8.12 5.72 0.97
CA TYR A 68 -8.40 5.29 -0.41
C TYR A 68 -7.13 4.84 -1.15
N SER A 69 -5.96 5.42 -0.88
CA SER A 69 -4.71 4.92 -1.43
C SER A 69 -4.42 3.47 -1.03
N SER A 70 -4.82 3.08 0.18
CA SER A 70 -4.72 1.68 0.62
C SER A 70 -5.55 0.71 -0.23
N VAL A 71 -6.71 1.14 -0.72
CA VAL A 71 -7.54 0.33 -1.64
C VAL A 71 -6.78 0.09 -2.95
N SER A 72 -6.12 1.13 -3.48
CA SER A 72 -5.29 1.02 -4.68
C SER A 72 -4.14 0.02 -4.49
N HIS A 73 -3.36 0.14 -3.42
CA HIS A 73 -2.24 -0.77 -3.13
C HIS A 73 -2.68 -2.22 -2.91
N MET A 74 -3.83 -2.45 -2.28
CA MET A 74 -4.35 -3.81 -2.10
C MET A 74 -4.87 -4.44 -3.40
N GLY A 75 -5.17 -3.64 -4.42
CA GLY A 75 -5.46 -4.14 -5.76
C GLY A 75 -4.29 -4.91 -6.38
N PHE A 76 -3.05 -4.45 -6.19
CA PHE A 76 -1.85 -5.19 -6.61
C PHE A 76 -1.74 -6.54 -5.90
N VAL A 77 -1.99 -6.57 -4.60
CA VAL A 77 -1.97 -7.81 -3.81
C VAL A 77 -3.01 -8.81 -4.33
N LEU A 78 -4.21 -8.33 -4.67
CA LEU A 78 -5.26 -9.20 -5.24
C LEU A 78 -4.83 -9.80 -6.59
N ILE A 79 -4.22 -9.02 -7.48
CA ILE A 79 -3.68 -9.51 -8.75
C ILE A 79 -2.61 -10.60 -8.49
N ALA A 80 -1.71 -10.36 -7.53
CA ALA A 80 -0.65 -11.30 -7.20
C ALA A 80 -1.19 -12.65 -6.72
N ILE A 81 -2.20 -12.62 -5.81
CA ILE A 81 -2.80 -13.83 -5.24
C ILE A 81 -3.40 -14.73 -6.33
N TYR A 82 -4.06 -14.14 -7.32
CA TYR A 82 -4.75 -14.88 -8.36
C TYR A 82 -3.94 -15.08 -9.65
N SER A 83 -2.68 -14.63 -9.70
CA SER A 83 -1.78 -14.86 -10.84
C SER A 83 -1.21 -16.27 -10.92
N GLY A 84 -1.24 -17.03 -9.81
CA GLY A 84 -0.63 -18.35 -9.72
C GLY A 84 0.90 -18.36 -9.77
N SER A 85 1.55 -17.21 -9.69
CA SER A 85 3.00 -17.07 -9.75
C SER A 85 3.63 -17.02 -8.36
N HIS A 86 4.64 -17.84 -8.12
CA HIS A 86 5.42 -17.83 -6.88
C HIS A 86 6.04 -16.45 -6.60
N ILE A 87 6.62 -15.81 -7.63
CA ILE A 87 7.24 -14.49 -7.51
C ILE A 87 6.20 -13.44 -7.11
N ALA A 88 5.02 -13.48 -7.73
CA ALA A 88 3.94 -12.55 -7.41
C ALA A 88 3.41 -12.76 -5.98
N LEU A 89 3.27 -14.02 -5.54
CA LEU A 89 2.86 -14.35 -4.17
C LEU A 89 3.87 -13.84 -3.13
N GLN A 90 5.16 -14.01 -3.40
CA GLN A 90 6.21 -13.43 -2.55
C GLN A 90 6.14 -11.90 -2.54
N GLY A 91 5.94 -11.29 -3.70
CA GLY A 91 5.69 -9.85 -3.82
C GLY A 91 4.48 -9.39 -3.00
N ALA A 92 3.40 -10.18 -2.98
CA ALA A 92 2.23 -9.89 -2.17
C ALA A 92 2.55 -9.87 -0.66
N VAL A 93 3.36 -10.82 -0.18
CA VAL A 93 3.80 -10.85 1.23
C VAL A 93 4.62 -9.61 1.57
N VAL A 94 5.61 -9.28 0.73
CA VAL A 94 6.43 -8.06 0.93
C VAL A 94 5.56 -6.81 0.90
N GLN A 95 4.63 -6.71 -0.06
CA GLN A 95 3.73 -5.55 -0.18
C GLN A 95 2.79 -5.41 1.02
N MET A 96 2.25 -6.51 1.54
CA MET A 96 1.43 -6.46 2.75
C MET A 96 2.19 -5.89 3.95
N MET A 97 3.45 -6.31 4.14
CA MET A 97 4.30 -5.80 5.23
C MET A 97 4.68 -4.34 4.99
N ALA A 98 5.19 -4.01 3.80
CA ALA A 98 5.62 -2.66 3.44
C ALA A 98 4.48 -1.64 3.52
N HIS A 99 3.32 -1.99 2.92
CA HIS A 99 2.13 -1.15 3.01
C HIS A 99 1.62 -1.03 4.45
N GLY A 100 1.77 -2.07 5.27
CA GLY A 100 1.47 -2.00 6.71
C GLY A 100 2.26 -0.91 7.40
N LEU A 101 3.58 -0.88 7.19
CA LEU A 101 4.48 0.11 7.76
C LEU A 101 4.22 1.53 7.23
N SER A 102 4.11 1.67 5.91
CA SER A 102 3.94 2.99 5.26
C SER A 102 2.57 3.61 5.56
N ALA A 103 1.48 2.83 5.50
CA ALA A 103 0.14 3.30 5.83
C ALA A 103 0.01 3.65 7.32
N ALA A 104 0.56 2.83 8.22
CA ALA A 104 0.58 3.14 9.65
C ALA A 104 1.27 4.48 9.92
N ALA A 105 2.46 4.68 9.31
CA ALA A 105 3.19 5.94 9.44
C ALA A 105 2.41 7.14 8.90
N LEU A 106 1.80 7.03 7.71
CA LEU A 106 0.99 8.10 7.14
C LEU A 106 -0.23 8.44 8.02
N PHE A 107 -0.91 7.45 8.61
CA PHE A 107 -2.00 7.71 9.54
C PHE A 107 -1.54 8.35 10.85
N ILE A 108 -0.37 7.95 11.37
CA ILE A 108 0.26 8.61 12.54
C ILE A 108 0.55 10.08 12.21
N LEU A 109 1.14 10.36 11.04
CA LEU A 109 1.46 11.71 10.59
C LEU A 109 0.20 12.56 10.36
N CYS A 110 -0.88 11.97 9.81
CA CYS A 110 -2.19 12.63 9.74
C CYS A 110 -2.73 12.98 11.14
N GLY A 111 -2.53 12.10 12.12
CA GLY A 111 -2.90 12.37 13.51
C GLY A 111 -2.11 13.52 14.12
N GLN A 112 -0.80 13.53 13.91
CA GLN A 112 0.09 14.59 14.38
C GLN A 112 -0.21 15.95 13.73
N LEU A 113 -0.59 15.96 12.44
CA LEU A 113 -1.10 17.17 11.78
C LEU A 113 -2.39 17.65 12.42
N TYR A 114 -3.33 16.74 12.64
CA TYR A 114 -4.62 17.08 13.25
C TYR A 114 -4.47 17.64 14.68
N GLU A 115 -3.57 17.12 15.49
CA GLU A 115 -3.29 17.63 16.84
C GLU A 115 -2.76 19.07 16.82
N ARG A 116 -2.10 19.48 15.72
CA ARG A 116 -1.50 20.82 15.57
C ARG A 116 -2.39 21.82 14.89
N LEU A 117 -3.18 21.37 13.91
CA LEU A 117 -4.00 22.24 13.05
C LEU A 117 -5.50 22.17 13.39
N HIS A 118 -5.93 21.15 14.14
CA HIS A 118 -7.33 20.85 14.47
C HIS A 118 -8.25 20.73 13.24
N THR A 119 -7.67 20.54 12.05
CA THR A 119 -8.38 20.28 10.80
C THR A 119 -7.76 19.10 10.05
N ARG A 120 -8.54 18.44 9.19
CA ARG A 120 -8.08 17.42 8.24
C ARG A 120 -8.24 17.88 6.79
N ASP A 121 -8.88 19.01 6.60
CA ASP A 121 -9.11 19.55 5.26
C ASP A 121 -7.82 20.20 4.73
N MET A 122 -7.25 19.61 3.68
CA MET A 122 -6.03 20.12 3.07
C MET A 122 -6.20 21.53 2.47
N ARG A 123 -7.42 21.99 2.23
CA ARG A 123 -7.68 23.36 1.77
C ARG A 123 -7.46 24.40 2.85
N GLU A 124 -7.53 23.98 4.13
CA GLU A 124 -7.26 24.81 5.30
C GLU A 124 -5.81 24.71 5.78
N MET A 125 -5.03 23.80 5.19
CA MET A 125 -3.60 23.61 5.47
C MET A 125 -2.77 24.50 4.53
N GLY A 126 -1.50 24.69 4.86
CA GLY A 126 -0.53 25.42 4.02
C GLY A 126 0.59 26.04 4.83
N GLY A 127 1.73 26.32 4.18
CA GLY A 127 2.89 26.93 4.80
C GLY A 127 3.58 26.14 5.89
N ILE A 128 3.25 24.86 6.05
CA ILE A 128 3.74 24.02 7.14
C ILE A 128 5.20 23.66 6.93
N TRP A 129 5.65 23.57 5.66
CA TRP A 129 7.02 23.24 5.32
C TRP A 129 8.04 24.22 5.92
N ALA A 130 7.73 25.50 5.92
CA ALA A 130 8.60 26.54 6.48
C ALA A 130 8.54 26.64 8.01
N ARG A 131 7.49 26.08 8.63
CA ARG A 131 7.17 26.26 10.05
C ARG A 131 7.54 25.07 10.93
N LEU A 132 7.58 23.87 10.36
CA LEU A 132 7.89 22.62 11.06
C LEU A 132 9.03 21.90 10.35
N PRO A 133 10.19 21.66 11.04
CA PRO A 133 11.38 21.13 10.36
C PRO A 133 11.25 19.65 9.96
N TRP A 134 10.66 18.80 10.78
CA TRP A 134 10.69 17.35 10.61
C TRP A 134 9.41 16.75 10.05
N LEU A 135 8.25 17.25 10.47
CA LEU A 135 6.95 16.67 10.11
C LEU A 135 6.72 16.63 8.59
N PRO A 136 6.98 17.70 7.81
CA PRO A 136 6.84 17.66 6.36
C PRO A 136 7.85 16.72 5.69
N ALA A 137 9.11 16.72 6.15
CA ALA A 137 10.16 15.89 5.57
C ALA A 137 9.87 14.39 5.73
N VAL A 138 9.45 13.97 6.92
CA VAL A 138 9.08 12.59 7.19
C VAL A 138 7.79 12.20 6.44
N SER A 139 6.83 13.13 6.34
CA SER A 139 5.61 12.90 5.54
C SER A 139 5.91 12.74 4.06
N LEU A 140 6.83 13.54 3.52
CA LEU A 140 7.31 13.38 2.14
C LEU A 140 7.97 12.02 1.93
N PHE A 141 8.81 11.57 2.87
CA PHE A 141 9.43 10.25 2.79
C PHE A 141 8.39 9.13 2.68
N PHE A 142 7.38 9.11 3.56
CA PHE A 142 6.35 8.06 3.52
C PHE A 142 5.40 8.20 2.33
N ALA A 143 5.12 9.41 1.87
CA ALA A 143 4.39 9.62 0.63
C ALA A 143 5.18 9.09 -0.58
N ALA A 144 6.48 9.36 -0.64
CA ALA A 144 7.38 8.83 -1.66
C ALA A 144 7.52 7.31 -1.58
N ALA A 145 7.61 6.75 -0.38
CA ALA A 145 7.62 5.31 -0.19
C ALA A 145 6.31 4.66 -0.66
N ALA A 146 5.16 5.28 -0.38
CA ALA A 146 3.86 4.78 -0.80
C ALA A 146 3.68 4.81 -2.33
N LEU A 147 4.31 5.73 -3.04
CA LEU A 147 4.28 5.76 -4.51
C LEU A 147 5.27 4.77 -5.16
N GLY A 148 5.99 3.98 -4.36
CA GLY A 148 6.95 3.00 -4.86
C GLY A 148 8.37 3.55 -5.06
N LEU A 149 8.88 4.36 -4.12
CA LEU A 149 10.26 4.84 -4.18
C LEU A 149 11.25 3.67 -4.13
N PRO A 150 12.16 3.52 -5.12
CA PRO A 150 13.23 2.51 -5.07
C PRO A 150 14.03 2.58 -3.77
N GLY A 151 14.33 1.42 -3.18
CA GLY A 151 14.95 1.31 -1.87
C GLY A 151 13.96 1.22 -0.70
N THR A 152 12.66 1.22 -0.96
CA THR A 152 11.63 0.96 0.04
C THR A 152 10.90 -0.36 -0.23
N GLY A 153 10.34 -0.97 0.81
CA GLY A 153 9.65 -2.25 0.69
C GLY A 153 8.43 -2.22 -0.24
N ASN A 154 7.73 -1.08 -0.35
CA ASN A 154 6.61 -0.93 -1.26
C ASN A 154 7.04 -1.13 -2.73
N PHE A 155 8.17 -0.52 -3.13
CA PHE A 155 8.71 -0.73 -4.48
C PHE A 155 8.99 -2.21 -4.75
N VAL A 156 9.69 -2.89 -3.83
CA VAL A 156 10.02 -4.31 -3.99
C VAL A 156 8.76 -5.16 -4.12
N GLY A 157 7.78 -4.93 -3.26
CA GLY A 157 6.52 -5.67 -3.29
C GLY A 157 5.76 -5.50 -4.61
N GLU A 158 5.51 -4.26 -5.03
CA GLU A 158 4.79 -3.95 -6.27
C GLU A 158 5.55 -4.42 -7.51
N PHE A 159 6.87 -4.28 -7.54
CA PHE A 159 7.71 -4.72 -8.64
C PHE A 159 7.68 -6.24 -8.81
N LEU A 160 7.82 -7.00 -7.73
CA LEU A 160 7.70 -8.46 -7.76
C LEU A 160 6.30 -8.92 -8.19
N ILE A 161 5.25 -8.21 -7.74
CA ILE A 161 3.89 -8.49 -8.16
C ILE A 161 3.74 -8.32 -9.67
N LEU A 162 4.18 -7.19 -10.21
CA LEU A 162 4.04 -6.89 -11.64
C LEU A 162 4.83 -7.89 -12.50
N ILE A 163 6.12 -8.11 -12.20
CA ILE A 163 6.94 -9.04 -12.95
C ILE A 163 6.41 -10.48 -12.83
N GLY A 164 6.07 -10.90 -11.62
CA GLY A 164 5.59 -12.25 -11.37
C GLY A 164 4.22 -12.53 -12.01
N SER A 165 3.33 -11.55 -12.10
CA SER A 165 2.00 -11.71 -12.69
C SER A 165 1.98 -11.54 -14.20
N PHE A 166 3.01 -10.94 -14.81
CA PHE A 166 3.05 -10.62 -16.23
C PHE A 166 2.87 -11.83 -17.16
N PRO A 167 3.51 -12.99 -16.93
CA PRO A 167 3.30 -14.16 -17.78
C PRO A 167 1.87 -14.70 -17.77
N ALA A 168 1.16 -14.55 -16.63
CA ALA A 168 -0.20 -15.06 -16.49
C ALA A 168 -1.24 -14.13 -17.13
N ALA A 169 -1.07 -12.80 -17.02
CA ALA A 169 -2.06 -11.84 -17.47
C ALA A 169 -1.41 -10.51 -17.91
N PRO A 170 -0.74 -10.46 -19.08
CA PRO A 170 0.03 -9.27 -19.50
C PRO A 170 -0.79 -7.97 -19.52
N TRP A 171 -2.00 -8.00 -20.06
CA TRP A 171 -2.85 -6.80 -20.14
C TRP A 171 -3.33 -6.30 -18.78
N VAL A 172 -3.64 -7.21 -17.86
CA VAL A 172 -3.95 -6.86 -16.48
C VAL A 172 -2.77 -6.13 -15.83
N VAL A 173 -1.57 -6.65 -16.01
CA VAL A 173 -0.35 -6.08 -15.44
C VAL A 173 0.00 -4.73 -16.06
N VAL A 174 -0.13 -4.57 -17.37
CA VAL A 174 0.09 -3.28 -18.05
C VAL A 174 -0.86 -2.21 -17.50
N LEU A 175 -2.13 -2.54 -17.33
CA LEU A 175 -3.10 -1.61 -16.75
C LEU A 175 -2.84 -1.36 -15.26
N ALA A 176 -2.45 -2.40 -14.51
CA ALA A 176 -2.06 -2.24 -13.11
C ALA A 176 -0.84 -1.33 -12.96
N ALA A 177 0.16 -1.43 -13.85
CA ALA A 177 1.34 -0.57 -13.85
C ALA A 177 1.01 0.92 -14.00
N CYS A 178 -0.08 1.28 -14.70
CA CYS A 178 -0.57 2.66 -14.72
C CYS A 178 -0.95 3.16 -13.31
N GLY A 179 -1.28 2.25 -12.40
CA GLY A 179 -1.54 2.56 -11.00
C GLY A 179 -0.35 3.18 -10.27
N LEU A 180 0.89 2.85 -10.65
CA LEU A 180 2.10 3.48 -10.09
C LEU A 180 2.16 4.96 -10.45
N VAL A 181 1.80 5.31 -11.69
CA VAL A 181 1.72 6.72 -12.13
C VAL A 181 0.61 7.45 -11.36
N LEU A 182 -0.57 6.85 -11.24
CA LEU A 182 -1.67 7.42 -10.47
C LEU A 182 -1.29 7.58 -8.99
N GLY A 183 -0.56 6.61 -8.44
CA GLY A 183 0.01 6.64 -7.09
C GLY A 183 0.88 7.88 -6.86
N SER A 184 1.76 8.16 -7.82
CA SER A 184 2.62 9.34 -7.78
C SER A 184 1.81 10.64 -7.78
N VAL A 185 0.76 10.72 -8.59
CA VAL A 185 -0.09 11.92 -8.70
C VAL A 185 -0.78 12.22 -7.37
N TYR A 186 -1.49 11.26 -6.76
CA TYR A 186 -2.23 11.57 -5.53
C TYR A 186 -1.29 11.77 -4.32
N SER A 187 -0.17 11.05 -4.24
CA SER A 187 0.79 11.19 -3.14
C SER A 187 1.49 12.55 -3.16
N LEU A 188 1.95 13.00 -4.33
CA LEU A 188 2.56 14.32 -4.47
C LEU A 188 1.53 15.44 -4.31
N ALA A 189 0.29 15.25 -4.82
CA ALA A 189 -0.80 16.20 -4.60
C ALA A 189 -1.15 16.33 -3.12
N MET A 190 -1.13 15.24 -2.35
CA MET A 190 -1.32 15.27 -0.90
C MET A 190 -0.25 16.14 -0.21
N ILE A 191 1.03 15.90 -0.52
CA ILE A 191 2.12 16.68 0.06
C ILE A 191 2.03 18.15 -0.35
N HIS A 192 1.77 18.42 -1.63
CA HIS A 192 1.64 19.80 -2.11
C HIS A 192 0.47 20.54 -1.43
N ARG A 193 -0.70 19.92 -1.36
CA ARG A 193 -1.91 20.53 -0.78
C ARG A 193 -1.82 20.74 0.73
N ALA A 194 -1.19 19.79 1.46
CA ALA A 194 -1.14 19.84 2.91
C ALA A 194 0.01 20.70 3.46
N TYR A 195 1.19 20.67 2.81
CA TYR A 195 2.41 21.23 3.41
C TYR A 195 2.93 22.49 2.74
N PHE A 196 2.64 22.68 1.44
CA PHE A 196 3.11 23.83 0.67
C PHE A 196 2.06 24.93 0.56
N GLY A 197 2.42 26.05 -0.06
CA GLY A 197 1.56 27.22 -0.26
C GLY A 197 1.64 28.23 0.88
N PRO A 198 0.80 29.27 0.86
CA PRO A 198 0.77 30.29 1.89
C PRO A 198 0.23 29.74 3.21
N ALA A 199 0.76 30.22 4.33
CA ALA A 199 0.24 29.88 5.65
C ALA A 199 -1.22 30.35 5.78
N LYS A 200 -2.12 29.46 6.18
CA LYS A 200 -3.54 29.76 6.39
C LYS A 200 -3.84 30.28 7.80
N SER A 201 -2.92 30.06 8.73
CA SER A 201 -3.01 30.53 10.12
C SER A 201 -1.62 30.93 10.58
N GLU A 202 -1.53 32.02 11.33
CA GLU A 202 -0.30 32.51 11.96
C GLU A 202 -0.08 31.92 13.38
N ALA A 203 -1.05 31.15 13.88
CA ALA A 203 -0.95 30.53 15.21
C ALA A 203 0.34 29.68 15.33
N PRO A 204 1.04 29.77 16.47
CA PRO A 204 2.27 29.03 16.68
C PRO A 204 2.01 27.52 16.61
N LEU A 205 2.77 26.78 15.79
CA LEU A 205 2.68 25.34 15.68
C LEU A 205 3.67 24.67 16.61
N GLN A 206 3.23 23.67 17.37
CA GLN A 206 4.11 22.88 18.19
C GLN A 206 5.02 21.98 17.34
N ALA A 207 6.33 22.01 17.58
CA ALA A 207 7.27 21.10 16.96
C ALA A 207 6.96 19.63 17.31
N MET A 208 7.46 18.69 16.49
CA MET A 208 7.40 17.28 16.82
C MET A 208 8.16 16.99 18.11
N LYS A 209 7.55 16.24 19.02
CA LYS A 209 8.24 15.72 20.19
C LYS A 209 9.22 14.63 19.77
N ALA A 210 10.34 14.49 20.49
CA ALA A 210 11.35 13.47 20.18
C ALA A 210 10.75 12.06 20.11
N ARG A 211 9.82 11.70 20.99
CA ARG A 211 9.12 10.40 20.95
C ARG A 211 8.33 10.20 19.66
N GLU A 212 7.62 11.21 19.17
CA GLU A 212 6.86 11.16 17.92
C GLU A 212 7.78 10.93 16.72
N LEU A 213 8.91 11.66 16.70
CA LEU A 213 9.91 11.55 15.65
C LEU A 213 10.58 10.17 15.64
N TYR A 214 11.06 9.68 16.79
CA TYR A 214 11.71 8.36 16.85
C TYR A 214 10.78 7.20 16.46
N MET A 215 9.51 7.28 16.83
CA MET A 215 8.52 6.27 16.43
C MET A 215 8.39 6.20 14.89
N VAL A 216 8.26 7.34 14.23
CA VAL A 216 8.09 7.38 12.77
C VAL A 216 9.41 7.06 12.05
N LEU A 217 10.55 7.50 12.57
CA LEU A 217 11.87 7.11 12.05
C LEU A 217 12.11 5.60 12.16
N GLY A 218 11.69 4.97 13.24
CA GLY A 218 11.74 3.51 13.39
C GLY A 218 10.97 2.79 12.28
N LEU A 219 9.76 3.26 11.92
CA LEU A 219 8.99 2.73 10.79
C LEU A 219 9.70 2.98 9.46
N ALA A 220 10.36 4.14 9.28
CA ALA A 220 11.13 4.44 8.09
C ALA A 220 12.33 3.49 7.92
N VAL A 221 13.07 3.24 8.99
CA VAL A 221 14.19 2.30 8.99
C VAL A 221 13.72 0.89 8.61
N LEU A 222 12.63 0.39 9.21
CA LEU A 222 12.07 -0.92 8.86
C LEU A 222 11.65 -0.99 7.39
N LEU A 223 11.06 0.08 6.86
CA LEU A 223 10.62 0.15 5.47
C LEU A 223 11.79 0.18 4.49
N ILE A 224 12.88 0.86 4.83
CA ILE A 224 14.13 0.88 4.05
C ILE A 224 14.81 -0.50 4.14
N LEU A 225 14.91 -1.09 5.32
CA LEU A 225 15.47 -2.44 5.48
C LEU A 225 14.72 -3.45 4.63
N LEU A 226 13.39 -3.40 4.62
CA LEU A 226 12.57 -4.27 3.78
C LEU A 226 12.77 -4.00 2.27
N GLY A 227 13.14 -2.78 1.89
CA GLY A 227 13.42 -2.42 0.51
C GLY A 227 14.81 -2.77 0.03
N VAL A 228 15.82 -2.62 0.90
CA VAL A 228 17.23 -2.89 0.55
C VAL A 228 17.59 -4.35 0.76
N TYR A 229 17.02 -4.99 1.77
CA TYR A 229 17.29 -6.38 2.12
C TYR A 229 15.99 -7.17 2.39
N PRO A 230 15.18 -7.45 1.34
CA PRO A 230 13.91 -8.19 1.47
C PRO A 230 14.11 -9.69 1.69
N GLN A 231 15.33 -10.21 1.51
CA GLN A 231 15.66 -11.64 1.49
C GLN A 231 15.13 -12.42 2.70
N PRO A 232 15.24 -11.94 3.95
CA PRO A 232 14.71 -12.68 5.11
C PRO A 232 13.20 -12.93 5.04
N VAL A 233 12.44 -11.98 4.49
CA VAL A 233 10.99 -12.14 4.31
C VAL A 233 10.68 -13.10 3.16
N LEU A 234 11.43 -12.99 2.06
CA LEU A 234 11.29 -13.86 0.90
C LEU A 234 11.60 -15.31 1.27
N ASP A 235 12.71 -15.57 1.96
CA ASP A 235 13.13 -16.93 2.37
C ASP A 235 12.14 -17.54 3.37
N THR A 236 11.69 -16.77 4.35
CA THR A 236 10.73 -17.26 5.36
C THR A 236 9.38 -17.60 4.72
N SER A 237 8.95 -16.86 3.71
CA SER A 237 7.66 -17.08 3.03
C SER A 237 7.74 -18.09 1.89
N ALA A 238 8.93 -18.40 1.37
CA ALA A 238 9.13 -19.18 0.15
C ALA A 238 8.41 -20.54 0.19
N ALA A 239 8.61 -21.33 1.22
CA ALA A 239 7.99 -22.67 1.34
C ALA A 239 6.45 -22.61 1.35
N SER A 240 5.88 -21.64 2.08
CA SER A 240 4.44 -21.44 2.14
C SER A 240 3.87 -20.99 0.80
N MET A 241 4.56 -20.09 0.10
CA MET A 241 4.12 -19.58 -1.21
C MET A 241 4.26 -20.64 -2.30
N HIS A 242 5.25 -21.51 -2.22
CA HIS A 242 5.33 -22.71 -3.09
C HIS A 242 4.12 -23.65 -2.90
N GLY A 243 3.73 -23.91 -1.67
CA GLY A 243 2.53 -24.72 -1.39
C GLY A 243 1.28 -24.12 -2.01
N VAL A 244 1.06 -22.81 -1.82
CA VAL A 244 -0.10 -22.10 -2.41
C VAL A 244 -0.06 -22.16 -3.93
N GLN A 245 1.10 -21.96 -4.55
CA GLN A 245 1.27 -22.04 -6.00
C GLN A 245 0.93 -23.44 -6.53
N GLN A 246 1.41 -24.51 -5.89
CA GLN A 246 1.16 -25.89 -6.32
C GLN A 246 -0.32 -26.23 -6.34
N TRP A 247 -1.07 -25.87 -5.32
CA TRP A 247 -2.52 -26.08 -5.27
C TRP A 247 -3.24 -25.35 -6.40
N PHE A 248 -2.88 -24.11 -6.62
CA PHE A 248 -3.53 -23.26 -7.62
C PHE A 248 -3.15 -23.68 -9.06
N SER A 249 -1.88 -23.99 -9.34
CA SER A 249 -1.43 -24.43 -10.68
C SER A 249 -2.00 -25.80 -11.05
N GLY A 250 -2.13 -26.71 -10.09
CA GLY A 250 -2.83 -27.98 -10.30
C GLY A 250 -4.28 -27.80 -10.74
N ALA A 251 -4.99 -26.87 -10.11
CA ALA A 251 -6.37 -26.54 -10.47
C ALA A 251 -6.47 -25.91 -11.86
N LEU A 252 -5.56 -25.00 -12.23
CA LEU A 252 -5.52 -24.38 -13.56
C LEU A 252 -5.30 -25.43 -14.66
N THR A 253 -4.41 -26.40 -14.42
CA THR A 253 -4.16 -27.50 -15.37
C THR A 253 -5.39 -28.39 -15.55
N GLN A 254 -6.11 -28.72 -14.48
CA GLN A 254 -7.35 -29.47 -14.54
C GLN A 254 -8.44 -28.72 -15.35
N LEU A 255 -8.60 -27.43 -15.11
CA LEU A 255 -9.56 -26.62 -15.87
C LEU A 255 -9.23 -26.53 -17.37
N ALA A 256 -7.95 -26.47 -17.71
CA ALA A 256 -7.50 -26.46 -19.12
C ALA A 256 -7.75 -27.79 -19.81
N SER A 257 -7.72 -28.92 -19.12
CA SER A 257 -7.97 -30.26 -19.69
C SER A 257 -9.46 -30.58 -19.90
N VAL A 258 -10.37 -29.82 -19.29
CA VAL A 258 -11.85 -30.00 -19.38
C VAL A 258 -12.46 -29.10 -20.45
N ARG A 259 -11.74 -28.10 -20.93
CA ARG A 259 -12.16 -27.21 -22.02
C ARG A 259 -11.56 -27.66 -23.36
#